data_939b04eff0c078f643ad8aaedac6c3ef
#
_entry.id   939b04eff0c078f643ad8aaedac6c3ef
#
_cell.length_a   1.000
_cell.length_b   1.000
_cell.length_c   1.000
_cell.angle_alpha   90.00
_cell.angle_beta   90.00
_cell.angle_gamma   90.00
#
_symmetry.space_group_name_H-M   'P 1'
#
loop_
_entity.id
_entity.type
_entity.pdbx_description
1 polymer ?
#
loop_
_entity_poly.entity_id
_entity_poly.type
_entity_poly.pdbx_seq_one_letter_code
_entity_poly.pdbx_strand_id
1 'polypeptide(L)'
;MPSIKIPRKSTDTDMTPFVDIAFLILSFFIMATKFKPPEPVEIKTPGSVLSQKMPESNAVLIAIDSTNKVYFTLLSEKDPGKFDAIINGVNETQKLGLTPAQINNFKKTYMVGVPFAGLKQLLDIDAKEQINVKQPGIPVMDSTNNQLFWWIQASKNAFAGEKLIYLIKGDGN
;
A
#
# COMPACT_ATOMS: atom_id res chain seq x y z
N MET A 1 78.02 24.45 8.91
CA MET A 1 77.35 23.27 8.27
C MET A 1 76.05 23.71 7.65
N PRO A 2 75.85 23.56 6.35
CA PRO A 2 74.62 23.99 5.69
C PRO A 2 73.52 22.96 6.02
N SER A 3 72.39 23.45 6.59
CA SER A 3 71.23 22.63 6.85
C SER A 3 70.43 22.43 5.56
N ILE A 4 70.37 21.21 5.07
CA ILE A 4 69.55 20.85 3.92
C ILE A 4 68.09 20.75 4.39
N LYS A 5 67.22 21.71 4.01
CA LYS A 5 65.76 21.60 4.18
C LYS A 5 65.21 20.64 3.14
N ILE A 6 64.77 19.46 3.57
CA ILE A 6 64.07 18.50 2.73
C ILE A 6 62.66 19.07 2.48
N PRO A 7 62.25 19.30 1.21
CA PRO A 7 60.89 19.76 0.92
C PRO A 7 59.91 18.70 1.36
N ARG A 8 58.93 19.06 2.21
CA ARG A 8 57.80 18.19 2.57
C ARG A 8 56.93 18.02 1.32
N LYS A 9 56.85 16.77 0.84
CA LYS A 9 55.90 16.39 -0.22
C LYS A 9 54.51 16.54 0.33
N SER A 10 53.71 17.44 -0.24
CA SER A 10 52.28 17.52 0.10
C SER A 10 51.64 16.23 -0.40
N THR A 11 51.02 15.48 0.53
CA THR A 11 50.19 14.35 0.16
C THR A 11 48.83 14.92 -0.22
N ASP A 12 48.71 15.37 -1.46
CA ASP A 12 47.40 15.62 -2.09
C ASP A 12 46.77 14.25 -2.30
N THR A 13 45.91 13.86 -1.40
CA THR A 13 45.13 12.60 -1.51
C THR A 13 44.01 12.88 -2.52
N ASP A 14 44.08 12.23 -3.68
CA ASP A 14 43.01 12.29 -4.67
C ASP A 14 41.74 11.65 -4.07
N MET A 15 40.74 12.48 -3.80
CA MET A 15 39.46 12.05 -3.21
C MET A 15 38.44 11.56 -4.26
N THR A 16 38.78 11.61 -5.53
CA THR A 16 37.92 11.23 -6.65
C THR A 16 37.41 9.78 -6.53
N PRO A 17 38.23 8.76 -6.20
CA PRO A 17 37.76 7.39 -6.04
C PRO A 17 36.82 7.24 -4.83
N PHE A 18 37.04 8.01 -3.79
CA PHE A 18 36.17 7.97 -2.58
C PHE A 18 34.79 8.53 -2.88
N VAL A 19 34.71 9.64 -3.61
CA VAL A 19 33.44 10.26 -4.01
C VAL A 19 32.67 9.33 -4.95
N ASP A 20 33.33 8.65 -5.88
CA ASP A 20 32.71 7.70 -6.80
C ASP A 20 32.08 6.51 -6.05
N ILE A 21 32.82 5.90 -5.12
CA ILE A 21 32.29 4.82 -4.28
C ILE A 21 31.11 5.32 -3.43
N ALA A 22 31.22 6.51 -2.84
CA ALA A 22 30.13 7.08 -2.04
C ALA A 22 28.87 7.31 -2.90
N PHE A 23 29.05 7.79 -4.14
CA PHE A 23 27.94 7.98 -5.08
C PHE A 23 27.31 6.66 -5.52
N LEU A 24 28.12 5.62 -5.79
CA LEU A 24 27.63 4.30 -6.13
C LEU A 24 26.80 3.69 -4.99
N ILE A 25 27.29 3.80 -3.75
CA ILE A 25 26.54 3.32 -2.57
C ILE A 25 25.23 4.10 -2.41
N LEU A 26 25.26 5.43 -2.55
CA LEU A 26 24.06 6.27 -2.46
C LEU A 26 23.04 5.91 -3.53
N SER A 27 23.48 5.76 -4.79
CA SER A 27 22.60 5.38 -5.90
C SER A 27 22.01 3.98 -5.71
N PHE A 28 22.81 3.04 -5.19
CA PHE A 28 22.32 1.70 -4.82
C PHE A 28 21.23 1.77 -3.75
N PHE A 29 21.42 2.56 -2.68
CA PHE A 29 20.40 2.71 -1.66
C PHE A 29 19.12 3.35 -2.20
N ILE A 30 19.22 4.36 -3.06
CA ILE A 30 18.04 4.99 -3.69
C ILE A 30 17.27 3.98 -4.54
N MET A 31 17.96 3.12 -5.30
CA MET A 31 17.32 2.08 -6.12
C MET A 31 16.80 0.91 -5.28
N ALA A 32 17.44 0.57 -4.18
CA ALA A 32 17.06 -0.55 -3.32
C ALA A 32 15.92 -0.21 -2.34
N THR A 33 15.67 1.07 -2.06
CA THR A 33 14.57 1.49 -1.17
C THR A 33 13.24 1.41 -1.90
N LYS A 34 12.39 0.48 -1.48
CA LYS A 34 10.97 0.48 -1.83
C LYS A 34 10.24 1.51 -0.97
N PHE A 35 9.76 2.58 -1.56
CA PHE A 35 8.90 3.52 -0.85
C PHE A 35 7.56 2.83 -0.55
N LYS A 36 7.25 2.66 0.73
CA LYS A 36 5.92 2.24 1.15
C LYS A 36 4.95 3.37 0.80
N PRO A 37 3.87 3.11 0.03
CA PRO A 37 2.89 4.15 -0.26
C PRO A 37 2.29 4.68 1.04
N PRO A 38 2.02 5.99 1.13
CA PRO A 38 1.38 6.58 2.31
C PRO A 38 -0.02 5.97 2.50
N GLU A 39 -0.32 5.58 3.72
CA GLU A 39 -1.65 5.07 4.07
C GLU A 39 -2.62 6.25 4.13
N PRO A 40 -3.77 6.21 3.42
CA PRO A 40 -4.75 7.31 3.39
C PRO A 40 -5.40 7.58 4.75
N VAL A 41 -5.34 6.60 5.64
CA VAL A 41 -5.86 6.70 7.01
C VAL A 41 -4.76 6.25 7.97
N GLU A 42 -4.32 7.17 8.83
CA GLU A 42 -3.36 6.87 9.88
C GLU A 42 -4.08 6.14 11.02
N ILE A 43 -3.79 4.85 11.20
CA ILE A 43 -4.33 4.04 12.29
C ILE A 43 -3.22 3.80 13.30
N LYS A 44 -3.38 4.34 14.51
CA LYS A 44 -2.46 4.09 15.63
C LYS A 44 -2.75 2.72 16.22
N THR A 45 -1.96 1.73 15.86
CA THR A 45 -2.09 0.40 16.46
C THR A 45 -1.56 0.39 17.88
N PRO A 46 -2.24 -0.27 18.84
CA PRO A 46 -1.69 -0.50 20.17
C PRO A 46 -0.40 -1.31 20.08
N GLY A 47 0.51 -1.08 21.02
CA GLY A 47 1.78 -1.80 21.08
C GLY A 47 1.55 -3.31 21.18
N SER A 48 1.89 -4.04 20.12
CA SER A 48 1.80 -5.51 20.11
C SER A 48 3.15 -6.11 20.51
N VAL A 49 3.11 -7.07 21.42
CA VAL A 49 4.29 -7.84 21.83
C VAL A 49 4.67 -8.89 20.79
N LEU A 50 3.75 -9.25 19.89
CA LEU A 50 3.97 -10.21 18.79
C LEU A 50 4.08 -9.45 17.46
N SER A 51 5.31 -9.21 17.05
CA SER A 51 5.63 -8.64 15.74
C SER A 51 5.72 -9.77 14.70
N GLN A 52 4.61 -10.19 14.11
CA GLN A 52 4.65 -11.00 12.90
C GLN A 52 4.85 -10.09 11.69
N LYS A 53 5.82 -10.45 10.83
CA LYS A 53 6.00 -9.76 9.55
C LYS A 53 4.69 -9.82 8.78
N MET A 54 4.16 -8.67 8.38
CA MET A 54 3.00 -8.63 7.49
C MET A 54 3.31 -9.37 6.19
N PRO A 55 2.44 -10.26 5.73
CA PRO A 55 2.63 -10.91 4.43
C PRO A 55 2.57 -9.85 3.33
N GLU A 56 3.53 -9.91 2.41
CA GLU A 56 3.65 -8.98 1.28
C GLU A 56 2.73 -9.34 0.11
N SER A 57 2.07 -10.50 0.18
CA SER A 57 1.22 -11.00 -0.89
C SER A 57 0.11 -11.91 -0.37
N ASN A 58 -0.97 -12.02 -1.16
CA ASN A 58 -2.12 -12.87 -0.88
C ASN A 58 -2.78 -12.59 0.49
N ALA A 59 -2.89 -11.32 0.82
CA ALA A 59 -3.54 -10.89 2.05
C ALA A 59 -4.58 -9.79 1.81
N VAL A 60 -5.65 -9.84 2.57
CA VAL A 60 -6.66 -8.79 2.67
C VAL A 60 -6.49 -8.13 4.02
N LEU A 61 -6.29 -6.83 4.01
CA LEU A 61 -6.23 -6.02 5.22
C LEU A 61 -7.55 -5.27 5.40
N ILE A 62 -8.20 -5.51 6.53
CA ILE A 62 -9.38 -4.77 6.98
C ILE A 62 -8.92 -3.82 8.08
N ALA A 63 -9.02 -2.54 7.83
CA ALA A 63 -8.62 -1.50 8.77
C ALA A 63 -9.87 -0.85 9.39
N ILE A 64 -9.83 -0.62 10.69
CA ILE A 64 -10.90 0.01 11.46
C ILE A 64 -10.31 1.22 12.17
N ASP A 65 -10.83 2.41 11.89
CA ASP A 65 -10.36 3.64 12.54
C ASP A 65 -11.04 3.88 13.90
N SER A 66 -10.57 4.87 14.64
CA SER A 66 -11.13 5.29 15.94
C SER A 66 -12.60 5.74 15.87
N THR A 67 -13.12 6.00 14.68
CA THR A 67 -14.53 6.38 14.43
C THR A 67 -15.38 5.21 13.95
N ASN A 68 -14.90 3.98 14.11
CA ASN A 68 -15.55 2.73 13.67
C ASN A 68 -15.80 2.65 12.15
N LYS A 69 -15.03 3.37 11.34
CA LYS A 69 -15.10 3.25 9.90
C LYS A 69 -14.20 2.11 9.43
N VAL A 70 -14.73 1.34 8.50
CA VAL A 70 -14.08 0.16 7.97
C VAL A 70 -13.54 0.43 6.58
N TYR A 71 -12.32 -0.03 6.35
CA TYR A 71 -11.59 0.13 5.10
C TYR A 71 -11.08 -1.23 4.64
N PHE A 72 -11.06 -1.42 3.32
CA PHE A 72 -10.59 -2.63 2.68
C PHE A 72 -9.35 -2.33 1.84
N THR A 73 -8.31 -3.16 1.98
CA THR A 73 -7.08 -3.09 1.20
C THR A 73 -6.68 -4.50 0.77
N LEU A 74 -6.35 -4.66 -0.50
CA LEU A 74 -5.77 -5.89 -1.01
C LEU A 74 -4.24 -5.76 -1.06
N LEU A 75 -3.55 -6.69 -0.42
CA LEU A 75 -2.10 -6.82 -0.48
C LEU A 75 -1.75 -7.96 -1.44
N SER A 76 -1.53 -7.64 -2.70
CA SER A 76 -1.17 -8.60 -3.76
C SER A 76 -0.20 -7.97 -4.74
N GLU A 77 1.06 -7.75 -4.31
CA GLU A 77 2.07 -7.14 -5.18
C GLU A 77 2.44 -8.04 -6.37
N LYS A 78 2.27 -9.36 -6.25
CA LYS A 78 2.76 -10.34 -7.23
C LYS A 78 1.78 -10.67 -8.34
N ASP A 79 0.49 -10.42 -8.16
CA ASP A 79 -0.55 -10.81 -9.11
C ASP A 79 -1.59 -9.70 -9.32
N PRO A 80 -1.37 -8.81 -10.31
CA PRO A 80 -2.34 -7.78 -10.66
C PRO A 80 -3.69 -8.34 -11.12
N GLY A 81 -3.74 -9.59 -11.60
CA GLY A 81 -4.98 -10.25 -12.04
C GLY A 81 -5.96 -10.49 -10.90
N LYS A 82 -5.48 -10.61 -9.67
CA LYS A 82 -6.34 -10.75 -8.48
C LYS A 82 -7.17 -9.49 -8.24
N PHE A 83 -6.60 -8.30 -8.47
CA PHE A 83 -7.36 -7.05 -8.39
C PHE A 83 -8.50 -7.01 -9.40
N ASP A 84 -8.23 -7.45 -10.65
CA ASP A 84 -9.26 -7.53 -11.68
C ASP A 84 -10.37 -8.52 -11.30
N ALA A 85 -10.00 -9.71 -10.81
CA ALA A 85 -10.97 -10.72 -10.40
C ALA A 85 -11.88 -10.22 -9.27
N ILE A 86 -11.32 -9.52 -8.27
CA ILE A 86 -12.09 -8.99 -7.14
C ILE A 86 -13.03 -7.88 -7.60
N ILE A 87 -12.51 -6.87 -8.32
CA ILE A 87 -13.33 -5.73 -8.72
C ILE A 87 -14.43 -6.14 -9.72
N ASN A 88 -14.14 -7.05 -10.65
CA ASN A 88 -15.12 -7.60 -11.56
C ASN A 88 -16.17 -8.41 -10.82
N GLY A 89 -15.78 -9.26 -9.87
CA GLY A 89 -16.71 -10.02 -9.04
C GLY A 89 -17.67 -9.13 -8.25
N VAL A 90 -17.17 -8.04 -7.67
CA VAL A 90 -18.02 -7.05 -6.99
C VAL A 90 -18.91 -6.30 -7.99
N ASN A 91 -18.34 -5.89 -9.13
CA ASN A 91 -19.05 -5.17 -10.18
C ASN A 91 -20.24 -5.96 -10.74
N GLU A 92 -20.04 -7.25 -11.02
CA GLU A 92 -21.08 -8.15 -11.52
C GLU A 92 -22.17 -8.42 -10.47
N THR A 93 -21.74 -8.77 -9.24
CA THR A 93 -22.65 -9.14 -8.17
C THR A 93 -23.51 -7.95 -7.73
N GLN A 94 -22.93 -6.76 -7.64
CA GLN A 94 -23.61 -5.56 -7.20
C GLN A 94 -24.15 -4.70 -8.36
N LYS A 95 -23.94 -5.13 -9.61
CA LYS A 95 -24.37 -4.45 -10.84
C LYS A 95 -23.94 -2.97 -10.89
N LEU A 96 -22.68 -2.71 -10.50
CA LEU A 96 -22.18 -1.36 -10.36
C LEU A 96 -21.98 -0.66 -11.71
N GLY A 97 -21.76 -1.39 -12.80
CA GLY A 97 -21.55 -0.83 -14.13
C GLY A 97 -20.26 0.01 -14.19
N LEU A 98 -19.17 -0.51 -13.65
CA LEU A 98 -17.86 0.14 -13.68
C LEU A 98 -17.29 0.12 -15.10
N THR A 99 -16.64 1.20 -15.49
CA THR A 99 -15.93 1.31 -16.77
C THR A 99 -14.58 0.59 -16.71
N PRO A 100 -14.01 0.17 -17.85
CA PRO A 100 -12.66 -0.41 -17.88
C PRO A 100 -11.58 0.50 -17.28
N ALA A 101 -11.74 1.82 -17.43
CA ALA A 101 -10.84 2.81 -16.84
C ALA A 101 -10.90 2.78 -15.30
N GLN A 102 -12.10 2.72 -14.72
CA GLN A 102 -12.30 2.61 -13.28
C GLN A 102 -11.75 1.28 -12.73
N ILE A 103 -11.95 0.17 -13.43
CA ILE A 103 -11.37 -1.14 -13.06
C ILE A 103 -9.84 -1.06 -13.05
N ASN A 104 -9.24 -0.42 -14.04
CA ASN A 104 -7.79 -0.25 -14.07
C ASN A 104 -7.27 0.68 -12.97
N ASN A 105 -8.03 1.72 -12.60
CA ASN A 105 -7.67 2.60 -11.48
C ASN A 105 -7.75 1.88 -10.13
N PHE A 106 -8.65 0.91 -9.97
CA PHE A 106 -8.73 0.10 -8.75
C PHE A 106 -7.41 -0.61 -8.42
N LYS A 107 -6.65 -1.06 -9.43
CA LYS A 107 -5.32 -1.69 -9.22
C LYS A 107 -4.31 -0.76 -8.54
N LYS A 108 -4.49 0.55 -8.71
CA LYS A 108 -3.63 1.59 -8.16
C LYS A 108 -4.17 2.15 -6.86
N THR A 109 -5.41 1.78 -6.50
CA THR A 109 -6.07 2.24 -5.29
C THR A 109 -5.47 1.56 -4.06
N TYR A 110 -4.98 2.34 -3.11
CA TYR A 110 -4.35 1.82 -1.89
C TYR A 110 -5.37 1.25 -0.90
N MET A 111 -6.54 1.89 -0.81
CA MET A 111 -7.53 1.58 0.20
C MET A 111 -8.92 2.00 -0.29
N VAL A 112 -9.90 1.15 -0.06
CA VAL A 112 -11.31 1.44 -0.32
C VAL A 112 -12.05 1.57 1.00
N GLY A 113 -12.67 2.72 1.22
CA GLY A 113 -13.48 3.02 2.41
C GLY A 113 -14.72 3.80 2.05
N VAL A 114 -15.34 3.49 0.90
CA VAL A 114 -16.58 4.13 0.43
C VAL A 114 -17.66 3.08 0.21
N PRO A 115 -18.94 3.43 0.38
CA PRO A 115 -20.05 2.61 -0.06
C PRO A 115 -19.99 2.35 -1.57
N PHE A 116 -20.61 1.27 -2.06
CA PHE A 116 -20.68 0.97 -3.49
C PHE A 116 -21.21 2.13 -4.35
N ALA A 117 -22.17 2.91 -3.80
CA ALA A 117 -22.68 4.10 -4.48
C ALA A 117 -21.60 5.16 -4.75
N GLY A 118 -20.60 5.28 -3.89
CA GLY A 118 -19.49 6.22 -4.02
C GLY A 118 -18.25 5.63 -4.73
N LEU A 119 -18.25 4.33 -5.05
CA LEU A 119 -17.07 3.66 -5.58
C LEU A 119 -16.65 4.22 -6.94
N LYS A 120 -17.60 4.51 -7.82
CA LYS A 120 -17.31 5.13 -9.14
C LYS A 120 -16.58 6.45 -8.98
N GLN A 121 -17.09 7.32 -8.13
CA GLN A 121 -16.49 8.63 -7.87
C GLN A 121 -15.07 8.52 -7.31
N LEU A 122 -14.82 7.56 -6.42
CA LEU A 122 -13.47 7.30 -5.91
C LEU A 122 -12.55 6.83 -7.03
N LEU A 123 -13.00 5.93 -7.90
CA LEU A 123 -12.20 5.34 -8.97
C LEU A 123 -12.00 6.29 -10.17
N ASP A 124 -12.78 7.36 -10.28
CA ASP A 124 -12.57 8.43 -11.27
C ASP A 124 -11.43 9.38 -10.88
N ILE A 125 -11.05 9.39 -9.61
CA ILE A 125 -9.95 10.20 -9.08
C ILE A 125 -8.63 9.43 -9.25
N ASP A 126 -7.54 10.14 -9.60
CA ASP A 126 -6.21 9.51 -9.67
C ASP A 126 -5.81 8.93 -8.30
N ALA A 127 -5.18 7.75 -8.30
CA ALA A 127 -4.81 7.05 -7.07
C ALA A 127 -3.97 7.89 -6.09
N LYS A 128 -3.15 8.81 -6.60
CA LYS A 128 -2.35 9.72 -5.78
C LYS A 128 -3.21 10.75 -5.05
N GLU A 129 -4.30 11.18 -5.68
CA GLU A 129 -5.23 12.16 -5.09
C GLU A 129 -6.24 11.51 -4.15
N GLN A 130 -6.53 10.20 -4.35
CA GLN A 130 -7.43 9.45 -3.48
C GLN A 130 -6.99 9.44 -2.01
N ILE A 131 -5.70 9.59 -1.74
CA ILE A 131 -5.13 9.69 -0.38
C ILE A 131 -5.72 10.88 0.39
N ASN A 132 -6.00 11.97 -0.30
CA ASN A 132 -6.54 13.20 0.29
C ASN A 132 -8.07 13.19 0.39
N VAL A 133 -8.73 12.18 -0.19
CA VAL A 133 -10.18 12.06 -0.17
C VAL A 133 -10.64 11.47 1.16
N LYS A 134 -11.46 12.22 1.89
CA LYS A 134 -12.08 11.73 3.13
C LYS A 134 -13.12 10.67 2.80
N GLN A 135 -12.80 9.42 3.11
CA GLN A 135 -13.68 8.28 2.87
C GLN A 135 -14.59 8.03 4.10
N PRO A 136 -15.90 7.81 3.90
CA PRO A 136 -16.85 7.63 5.01
C PRO A 136 -16.77 6.27 5.69
N GLY A 137 -16.07 5.30 5.11
CA GLY A 137 -16.05 3.91 5.53
C GLY A 137 -17.03 3.02 4.76
N ILE A 138 -16.70 1.72 4.69
CA ILE A 138 -17.58 0.70 4.11
C ILE A 138 -18.71 0.41 5.09
N PRO A 139 -19.98 0.39 4.68
CA PRO A 139 -21.12 0.01 5.53
C PRO A 139 -21.00 -1.45 5.98
N VAL A 140 -21.03 -1.69 7.31
CA VAL A 140 -20.93 -3.03 7.91
C VAL A 140 -21.92 -3.27 9.04
N MET A 141 -22.52 -2.21 9.59
CA MET A 141 -23.33 -2.28 10.81
C MET A 141 -24.72 -2.87 10.59
N ASP A 142 -25.24 -2.80 9.38
CA ASP A 142 -26.55 -3.33 9.03
C ASP A 142 -26.40 -4.69 8.34
N SER A 143 -27.06 -5.72 8.86
CA SER A 143 -27.05 -7.07 8.28
C SER A 143 -27.63 -7.10 6.87
N THR A 144 -28.51 -6.16 6.53
CA THR A 144 -29.12 -6.03 5.20
C THR A 144 -28.23 -5.26 4.22
N ASN A 145 -27.27 -4.45 4.72
CA ASN A 145 -26.38 -3.63 3.93
C ASN A 145 -24.90 -3.81 4.32
N ASN A 146 -24.49 -5.03 4.60
CA ASN A 146 -23.09 -5.34 4.88
C ASN A 146 -22.29 -5.44 3.58
N GLN A 147 -21.70 -4.31 3.15
CA GLN A 147 -20.96 -4.27 1.89
C GLN A 147 -19.57 -4.90 2.00
N LEU A 148 -18.98 -4.98 3.19
CA LEU A 148 -17.72 -5.67 3.42
C LEU A 148 -17.83 -7.17 3.10
N PHE A 149 -18.97 -7.78 3.36
CA PHE A 149 -19.24 -9.18 3.02
C PHE A 149 -18.96 -9.46 1.54
N TRP A 150 -19.38 -8.59 0.64
CA TRP A 150 -19.19 -8.75 -0.80
C TRP A 150 -17.71 -8.60 -1.20
N TRP A 151 -16.97 -7.69 -0.57
CA TRP A 151 -15.53 -7.58 -0.78
C TRP A 151 -14.78 -8.83 -0.34
N ILE A 152 -15.12 -9.39 0.82
CA ILE A 152 -14.54 -10.63 1.34
C ILE A 152 -14.90 -11.82 0.43
N GLN A 153 -16.16 -11.91 0.00
CA GLN A 153 -16.61 -12.99 -0.89
C GLN A 153 -15.91 -12.93 -2.25
N ALA A 154 -15.78 -11.75 -2.85
CA ALA A 154 -15.06 -11.57 -4.10
C ALA A 154 -13.57 -11.93 -3.94
N SER A 155 -12.95 -11.54 -2.82
CA SER A 155 -11.57 -11.89 -2.51
C SER A 155 -11.39 -13.40 -2.37
N LYS A 156 -12.29 -14.08 -1.65
CA LYS A 156 -12.28 -15.54 -1.51
C LYS A 156 -12.40 -16.25 -2.86
N ASN A 157 -13.25 -15.75 -3.74
CA ASN A 157 -13.42 -16.32 -5.08
C ASN A 157 -12.19 -16.09 -5.96
N ALA A 158 -11.59 -14.90 -5.91
CA ALA A 158 -10.40 -14.57 -6.67
C ALA A 158 -9.17 -15.40 -6.26
N PHE A 159 -9.09 -15.83 -5.00
CA PHE A 159 -8.03 -16.69 -4.47
C PHE A 159 -8.46 -18.14 -4.29
N ALA A 160 -9.48 -18.60 -5.04
CA ALA A 160 -9.93 -19.99 -4.95
C ALA A 160 -8.76 -20.95 -5.28
N GLY A 161 -8.48 -21.86 -4.35
CA GLY A 161 -7.33 -22.80 -4.46
C GLY A 161 -6.00 -22.28 -3.94
N GLU A 162 -5.92 -21.02 -3.51
CA GLU A 162 -4.72 -20.42 -2.91
C GLU A 162 -4.97 -20.04 -1.45
N LYS A 163 -3.89 -19.93 -0.67
CA LYS A 163 -3.99 -19.48 0.71
C LYS A 163 -4.14 -17.96 0.74
N LEU A 164 -5.32 -17.48 1.16
CA LEU A 164 -5.60 -16.08 1.42
C LEU A 164 -5.53 -15.81 2.92
N ILE A 165 -4.81 -14.77 3.31
CA ILE A 165 -4.64 -14.35 4.70
C ILE A 165 -5.50 -13.11 4.95
N TYR A 166 -6.28 -13.12 6.03
CA TYR A 166 -7.04 -11.95 6.46
C TYR A 166 -6.34 -11.30 7.65
N LEU A 167 -6.08 -10.03 7.52
CA LEU A 167 -5.46 -9.18 8.54
C LEU A 167 -6.49 -8.16 9.01
N ILE A 168 -6.58 -7.95 10.31
CA ILE A 168 -7.41 -6.91 10.90
C ILE A 168 -6.50 -5.94 11.63
N LYS A 169 -6.61 -4.66 11.29
CA LYS A 169 -5.90 -3.56 11.92
C LYS A 169 -6.93 -2.64 12.56
N GLY A 170 -6.96 -2.56 13.89
CA GLY A 170 -7.84 -1.64 14.63
C GLY A 170 -7.05 -0.50 15.24
N ASP A 171 -7.68 0.69 15.37
CA ASP A 171 -7.14 1.78 16.17
C ASP A 171 -7.31 1.42 17.65
N GLY A 172 -6.27 1.64 18.44
CA GLY A 172 -6.19 1.27 19.86
C GLY A 172 -6.65 2.34 20.83
N ASN A 173 -7.37 3.36 20.38
CA ASN A 173 -7.95 4.40 21.26
C ASN A 173 -9.33 4.04 21.72
#